data_13dadd6477c1a12f493785185a894eda
#
_entry.id   13dadd6477c1a12f493785185a894eda
#
_cell.length_a   1.000
_cell.length_b   1.000
_cell.length_c   1.000
_cell.angle_alpha   90.00
_cell.angle_beta   90.00
_cell.angle_gamma   90.00
#
_symmetry.space_group_name_H-M   'P 1'
#
loop_
_entity.id
_entity.type
_entity.pdbx_description
1 polymer ?
#
loop_
_entity_poly.entity_id
_entity_poly.type
_entity_poly.pdbx_seq_one_letter_code
_entity_poly.pdbx_strand_id
1 'polypeptide(L)'
;MSITRLIFSLLASFSLLRAAPMLETSEVFPTKMAGIALYRIPGLVITQKGTVLAYCEARRNAASDWGEIEIHLRRSTDGGETWAPPQNIAHRGPRLEGNPHKKTGGEHEQTVNNPVAIVDRTTGAIEFLYCINYARCFSMRSTDDGLTWSQPIDITATFEPFRRHYDWKVIATGPGHGVQLKSGRLVVPVWIAFGKEGDHGPSASATIYSDDHGQSWQAGEIAVPREGEYGNPNETMITTLSDDRVLLVNRNVSKPNRKLLTTSADGATGWTKPIFHPQLWEPICMASIVAHPAQPGLLLYSAPHTLGRDAAGQEIPGKRGLRENLAIQLSRDDGQTWPVSRTLDPGKSAYSDLAVLPDGTVLCLYEAVTGLVAARFNLDWVQTKP
;
A
#
# COMPACT_ATOMS: atom_id res chain seq x y z
N MET A 1 -57.38 -17.29 48.73
CA MET A 1 -57.37 -16.78 47.31
C MET A 1 -55.98 -16.30 47.01
N SER A 2 -55.18 -17.11 46.28
CA SER A 2 -53.79 -16.81 45.92
C SER A 2 -53.76 -16.37 44.48
N ILE A 3 -53.31 -15.14 44.21
CA ILE A 3 -53.22 -14.56 42.87
C ILE A 3 -51.77 -14.79 42.37
N THR A 4 -51.61 -15.74 41.46
CA THR A 4 -50.35 -16.00 40.77
C THR A 4 -50.17 -14.97 39.64
N ARG A 5 -49.19 -14.08 39.76
CA ARG A 5 -48.80 -13.15 38.67
C ARG A 5 -47.89 -13.89 37.70
N LEU A 6 -48.35 -14.07 36.47
CA LEU A 6 -47.56 -14.49 35.33
C LEU A 6 -46.75 -13.31 34.84
N ILE A 7 -45.42 -13.38 34.89
CA ILE A 7 -44.50 -12.42 34.26
C ILE A 7 -44.20 -12.95 32.86
N PHE A 8 -44.71 -12.29 31.83
CA PHE A 8 -44.29 -12.52 30.44
C PHE A 8 -43.01 -11.75 30.17
N SER A 9 -41.88 -12.46 30.02
CA SER A 9 -40.64 -11.89 29.50
C SER A 9 -40.72 -11.77 27.98
N LEU A 10 -40.85 -10.56 27.47
CA LEU A 10 -40.72 -10.25 26.06
C LEU A 10 -39.21 -10.30 25.72
N LEU A 11 -38.74 -11.38 25.11
CA LEU A 11 -37.45 -11.45 24.45
C LEU A 11 -37.53 -10.67 23.14
N ALA A 12 -37.07 -9.41 23.16
CA ALA A 12 -36.86 -8.63 21.94
C ALA A 12 -35.67 -9.20 21.20
N SER A 13 -35.92 -9.97 20.14
CA SER A 13 -34.91 -10.39 19.20
C SER A 13 -34.47 -9.16 18.38
N PHE A 14 -33.37 -8.55 18.75
CA PHE A 14 -32.68 -7.58 17.88
C PHE A 14 -32.09 -8.34 16.69
N SER A 15 -32.83 -8.44 15.61
CA SER A 15 -32.23 -8.77 14.30
C SER A 15 -31.33 -7.60 13.93
N LEU A 16 -30.02 -7.78 14.03
CA LEU A 16 -29.06 -6.90 13.39
C LEU A 16 -29.40 -6.90 11.89
N LEU A 17 -30.02 -5.82 11.41
CA LEU A 17 -30.19 -5.59 9.99
C LEU A 17 -28.79 -5.55 9.38
N ARG A 18 -28.45 -6.61 8.68
CA ARG A 18 -27.20 -6.69 7.91
C ARG A 18 -27.33 -5.75 6.73
N ALA A 19 -26.33 -4.91 6.49
CA ALA A 19 -26.35 -4.03 5.33
C ALA A 19 -26.38 -4.88 4.04
N ALA A 20 -27.06 -4.42 3.01
CA ALA A 20 -27.03 -5.11 1.73
C ALA A 20 -25.61 -5.12 1.16
N PRO A 21 -25.16 -6.22 0.51
CA PRO A 21 -23.89 -6.24 -0.17
C PRO A 21 -23.79 -5.10 -1.18
N MET A 22 -22.72 -4.30 -1.09
CA MET A 22 -22.45 -3.14 -1.94
C MET A 22 -21.12 -3.29 -2.63
N LEU A 23 -21.08 -3.11 -3.95
CA LEU A 23 -19.89 -2.93 -4.76
C LEU A 23 -20.18 -1.93 -5.86
N GLU A 24 -19.40 -0.87 -5.91
CA GLU A 24 -19.43 0.16 -6.95
C GLU A 24 -18.02 0.42 -7.44
N THR A 25 -17.85 0.74 -8.71
CA THR A 25 -16.55 1.04 -9.31
C THR A 25 -16.58 2.34 -10.09
N SER A 26 -15.48 3.09 -10.06
CA SER A 26 -15.31 4.31 -10.84
C SER A 26 -13.88 4.40 -11.39
N GLU A 27 -13.71 4.90 -12.61
CA GLU A 27 -12.39 5.17 -13.17
C GLU A 27 -11.82 6.45 -12.55
N VAL A 28 -10.70 6.32 -11.84
CA VAL A 28 -10.04 7.46 -11.17
C VAL A 28 -8.98 8.08 -12.10
N PHE A 29 -8.14 7.26 -12.70
CA PHE A 29 -7.12 7.69 -13.63
C PHE A 29 -7.20 6.82 -14.89
N PRO A 30 -8.14 7.14 -15.81
CA PRO A 30 -8.27 6.39 -17.06
C PRO A 30 -7.03 6.55 -17.95
N THR A 31 -6.72 5.51 -18.72
CA THR A 31 -5.61 5.54 -19.69
C THR A 31 -5.71 6.74 -20.63
N LYS A 32 -4.57 7.34 -20.95
CA LYS A 32 -4.45 8.54 -21.84
C LYS A 32 -5.07 9.83 -21.31
N MET A 33 -5.57 9.86 -20.08
CA MET A 33 -6.02 11.10 -19.46
C MET A 33 -4.85 12.09 -19.36
N ALA A 34 -5.10 13.36 -19.66
CA ALA A 34 -4.12 14.44 -19.58
C ALA A 34 -2.80 14.19 -20.34
N GLY A 35 -2.80 13.38 -21.40
CA GLY A 35 -1.60 13.07 -22.19
C GLY A 35 -0.63 12.08 -21.52
N ILE A 36 -1.02 11.45 -20.42
CA ILE A 36 -0.24 10.43 -19.72
C ILE A 36 -0.46 9.08 -20.41
N ALA A 37 0.62 8.39 -20.76
CA ALA A 37 0.55 7.10 -21.42
C ALA A 37 0.03 5.99 -20.50
N LEU A 38 0.43 6.03 -19.21
CA LEU A 38 0.08 4.99 -18.25
C LEU A 38 0.07 5.56 -16.81
N TYR A 39 -0.98 5.25 -16.06
CA TYR A 39 -1.05 5.48 -14.62
C TYR A 39 -0.78 4.16 -13.89
N ARG A 40 0.16 4.18 -12.92
CA ARG A 40 0.55 3.01 -12.13
C ARG A 40 0.84 3.37 -10.69
N ILE A 41 1.10 2.34 -9.87
CA ILE A 41 1.56 2.47 -8.48
C ILE A 41 0.55 3.28 -7.66
N PRO A 42 -0.66 2.72 -7.46
CA PRO A 42 -1.72 3.40 -6.72
C PRO A 42 -1.38 3.54 -5.24
N GLY A 43 -1.82 4.64 -4.66
CA GLY A 43 -1.86 4.86 -3.23
C GLY A 43 -3.14 5.56 -2.82
N LEU A 44 -3.62 5.27 -1.60
CA LEU A 44 -4.90 5.72 -1.10
C LEU A 44 -4.83 6.04 0.40
N VAL A 45 -5.27 7.22 0.81
CA VAL A 45 -5.44 7.57 2.22
C VAL A 45 -6.72 8.36 2.45
N ILE A 46 -7.24 8.27 3.67
CA ILE A 46 -8.40 9.04 4.14
C ILE A 46 -7.90 10.08 5.13
N THR A 47 -8.17 11.35 4.87
CA THR A 47 -7.81 12.44 5.76
C THR A 47 -8.69 12.47 7.00
N GLN A 48 -8.32 13.25 8.02
CA GLN A 48 -9.16 13.43 9.20
C GLN A 48 -10.53 14.04 8.89
N LYS A 49 -10.66 14.78 7.78
CA LYS A 49 -11.93 15.34 7.32
C LYS A 49 -12.78 14.37 6.51
N GLY A 50 -12.28 13.14 6.29
CA GLY A 50 -12.96 12.13 5.47
C GLY A 50 -12.71 12.29 3.97
N THR A 51 -11.85 13.23 3.54
CA THR A 51 -11.46 13.34 2.13
C THR A 51 -10.62 12.14 1.74
N VAL A 52 -10.94 11.53 0.60
CA VAL A 52 -10.14 10.47 0.00
C VAL A 52 -9.09 11.09 -0.90
N LEU A 53 -7.84 10.76 -0.70
CA LEU A 53 -6.73 11.12 -1.58
C LEU A 53 -6.29 9.87 -2.34
N ALA A 54 -6.47 9.88 -3.66
CA ALA A 54 -5.97 8.86 -4.58
C ALA A 54 -4.77 9.45 -5.32
N TYR A 55 -3.64 8.77 -5.30
CA TYR A 55 -2.41 9.22 -5.95
C TYR A 55 -1.70 8.07 -6.64
N CYS A 56 -0.84 8.41 -7.61
CA CYS A 56 -0.16 7.41 -8.42
C CYS A 56 1.00 8.00 -9.21
N GLU A 57 1.82 7.13 -9.80
CA GLU A 57 2.75 7.48 -10.85
C GLU A 57 2.00 7.76 -12.17
N ALA A 58 2.21 8.93 -12.73
CA ALA A 58 1.76 9.33 -14.05
C ALA A 58 2.94 9.22 -15.03
N ARG A 59 2.97 8.16 -15.81
CA ARG A 59 4.07 7.79 -16.70
C ARG A 59 3.83 8.32 -18.10
N ARG A 60 4.70 9.21 -18.58
CA ARG A 60 4.65 9.71 -19.96
C ARG A 60 5.09 8.67 -20.97
N ASN A 61 5.94 7.73 -20.55
CA ASN A 61 6.36 6.55 -21.32
C ASN A 61 5.94 5.28 -20.60
N ALA A 62 5.03 4.50 -21.18
CA ALA A 62 4.50 3.27 -20.61
C ALA A 62 5.50 2.11 -20.53
N ALA A 63 6.60 2.17 -21.28
CA ALA A 63 7.52 1.03 -21.45
C ALA A 63 8.57 0.92 -20.34
N SER A 64 8.70 1.91 -19.43
CA SER A 64 9.82 1.96 -18.49
C SER A 64 9.40 2.39 -17.09
N ASP A 65 9.96 1.73 -16.09
CA ASP A 65 9.93 2.18 -14.69
C ASP A 65 10.94 3.32 -14.44
N TRP A 66 11.72 3.71 -15.46
CA TRP A 66 12.82 4.67 -15.40
C TRP A 66 12.63 5.86 -16.35
N GLY A 67 11.47 6.01 -16.95
CA GLY A 67 11.16 7.11 -17.86
C GLY A 67 10.74 8.38 -17.12
N GLU A 68 10.18 9.33 -17.86
CA GLU A 68 9.58 10.50 -17.29
C GLU A 68 8.29 10.15 -16.54
N ILE A 69 8.32 10.34 -15.23
CA ILE A 69 7.24 9.98 -14.32
C ILE A 69 7.00 11.16 -13.37
N GLU A 70 5.74 11.51 -13.20
CA GLU A 70 5.24 12.52 -12.26
C GLU A 70 4.34 11.85 -11.23
N ILE A 71 4.01 12.53 -10.13
CA ILE A 71 2.98 12.08 -9.19
C ILE A 71 1.71 12.90 -9.38
N HIS A 72 0.65 12.21 -9.77
CA HIS A 72 -0.69 12.81 -9.84
C HIS A 72 -1.52 12.39 -8.63
N LEU A 73 -2.33 13.34 -8.16
CA LEU A 73 -3.27 13.17 -7.06
C LEU A 73 -4.66 13.66 -7.48
N ARG A 74 -5.69 12.93 -7.08
CA ARG A 74 -7.09 13.35 -7.13
C ARG A 74 -7.70 13.27 -5.75
N ARG A 75 -8.62 14.19 -5.46
CA ARG A 75 -9.36 14.27 -4.21
C ARG A 75 -10.82 13.90 -4.42
N SER A 76 -11.41 13.24 -3.45
CA SER A 76 -12.85 13.01 -3.36
C SER A 76 -13.32 13.44 -1.96
N THR A 77 -14.39 14.22 -1.89
CA THR A 77 -15.02 14.69 -0.63
C THR A 77 -16.35 14.00 -0.34
N ASP A 78 -16.73 13.03 -1.16
CA ASP A 78 -17.97 12.24 -1.08
C ASP A 78 -17.70 10.73 -0.91
N GLY A 79 -16.56 10.39 -0.30
CA GLY A 79 -16.20 8.99 -0.03
C GLY A 79 -15.78 8.19 -1.28
N GLY A 80 -15.29 8.83 -2.32
CA GLY A 80 -14.81 8.18 -3.55
C GLY A 80 -15.89 8.00 -4.61
N GLU A 81 -17.04 8.68 -4.50
CA GLU A 81 -18.09 8.66 -5.54
C GLU A 81 -17.68 9.51 -6.74
N THR A 82 -17.23 10.73 -6.48
CA THR A 82 -16.71 11.64 -7.52
C THR A 82 -15.29 12.12 -7.19
N TRP A 83 -14.57 12.51 -8.23
CA TRP A 83 -13.15 12.85 -8.12
C TRP A 83 -12.85 14.20 -8.75
N ALA A 84 -12.19 15.08 -8.01
CA ALA A 84 -11.67 16.35 -8.52
C ALA A 84 -10.68 16.11 -9.70
N PRO A 85 -10.41 17.11 -10.53
CA PRO A 85 -9.38 17.00 -11.56
C PRO A 85 -8.01 16.59 -11.02
N PRO A 86 -7.18 15.87 -11.79
CA PRO A 86 -5.86 15.46 -11.35
C PRO A 86 -4.94 16.67 -11.16
N GLN A 87 -4.14 16.62 -10.12
CA GLN A 87 -3.09 17.60 -9.83
C GLN A 87 -1.74 16.90 -9.90
N ASN A 88 -0.77 17.49 -10.59
CA ASN A 88 0.62 17.10 -10.44
C ASN A 88 1.14 17.72 -9.12
N ILE A 89 1.46 16.89 -8.13
CA ILE A 89 1.89 17.33 -6.80
C ILE A 89 3.40 17.21 -6.58
N ALA A 90 4.09 16.39 -7.35
CA ALA A 90 5.53 16.20 -7.25
C ALA A 90 6.20 16.35 -8.60
N HIS A 91 7.49 16.62 -8.59
CA HIS A 91 8.30 17.03 -9.74
C HIS A 91 7.94 18.42 -10.25
N ARG A 92 7.99 19.38 -9.33
CA ARG A 92 7.84 20.79 -9.67
C ARG A 92 9.22 21.46 -9.56
N GLY A 93 9.93 21.57 -10.65
CA GLY A 93 11.22 22.24 -10.62
C GLY A 93 12.22 21.67 -11.62
N PRO A 94 13.45 22.20 -11.63
CA PRO A 94 14.49 21.73 -12.53
C PRO A 94 14.84 20.27 -12.22
N ARG A 95 15.28 19.57 -13.24
CA ARG A 95 15.81 18.21 -13.11
C ARG A 95 16.92 18.18 -12.06
N LEU A 96 16.89 17.14 -11.22
CA LEU A 96 17.98 16.88 -10.29
C LEU A 96 19.15 16.25 -11.04
N GLU A 97 20.34 16.82 -10.90
CA GLU A 97 21.56 16.26 -11.43
C GLU A 97 22.03 15.05 -10.60
N GLY A 98 22.91 14.24 -11.20
CA GLY A 98 23.59 13.16 -10.49
C GLY A 98 22.76 11.90 -10.37
N ASN A 99 21.99 11.56 -11.40
CA ASN A 99 21.36 10.25 -11.46
C ASN A 99 22.43 9.13 -11.49
N PRO A 100 22.52 8.28 -10.45
CA PRO A 100 23.53 7.25 -10.36
C PRO A 100 23.25 6.06 -11.31
N HIS A 101 22.09 6.02 -11.96
CA HIS A 101 21.65 4.87 -12.75
C HIS A 101 21.71 5.16 -14.24
N LYS A 102 22.46 4.33 -14.96
CA LYS A 102 22.57 4.39 -16.42
C LYS A 102 21.30 3.99 -17.18
N LYS A 103 20.30 3.41 -16.47
CA LYS A 103 19.03 2.96 -17.06
C LYS A 103 17.91 3.98 -16.95
N THR A 104 18.17 5.15 -16.47
CA THR A 104 17.17 6.22 -16.45
C THR A 104 16.82 6.64 -17.86
N GLY A 105 15.63 7.17 -18.02
CA GLY A 105 15.16 7.73 -19.26
C GLY A 105 16.12 8.73 -19.91
N GLY A 106 15.74 9.39 -20.99
CA GLY A 106 16.59 10.32 -21.69
C GLY A 106 17.21 11.38 -20.78
N GLU A 107 18.20 12.09 -21.29
CA GLU A 107 19.00 13.10 -20.55
C GLU A 107 18.12 14.16 -19.83
N HIS A 108 16.90 14.37 -20.34
CA HIS A 108 15.97 15.35 -19.79
C HIS A 108 14.82 14.72 -18.96
N GLU A 109 14.74 13.40 -18.86
CA GLU A 109 13.68 12.71 -18.14
C GLU A 109 14.01 12.56 -16.66
N GLN A 110 13.01 12.68 -15.79
CA GLN A 110 13.13 12.45 -14.36
C GLN A 110 12.07 11.46 -13.89
N THR A 111 12.50 10.43 -13.18
CA THR A 111 11.62 9.41 -12.62
C THR A 111 11.25 9.80 -11.19
N VAL A 112 10.00 10.24 -10.98
CA VAL A 112 9.43 10.45 -9.65
C VAL A 112 8.62 9.22 -9.30
N ASN A 113 9.04 8.46 -8.29
CA ASN A 113 8.58 7.09 -8.10
C ASN A 113 8.19 6.76 -6.66
N ASN A 114 7.41 5.69 -6.53
CA ASN A 114 7.03 5.05 -5.26
C ASN A 114 6.40 6.02 -4.25
N PRO A 115 5.28 6.70 -4.58
CA PRO A 115 4.62 7.60 -3.66
C PRO A 115 4.05 6.86 -2.44
N VAL A 116 4.19 7.48 -1.26
CA VAL A 116 3.58 7.04 0.00
C VAL A 116 2.97 8.23 0.71
N ALA A 117 1.73 8.13 1.14
CA ALA A 117 1.12 9.10 2.03
C ALA A 117 0.88 8.49 3.42
N ILE A 118 0.87 9.35 4.41
CA ILE A 118 0.49 9.02 5.78
C ILE A 118 -0.26 10.21 6.40
N VAL A 119 -1.38 9.93 7.04
CA VAL A 119 -2.17 10.96 7.73
C VAL A 119 -1.79 10.96 9.20
N ASP A 120 -1.22 12.06 9.66
CA ASP A 120 -0.97 12.28 11.07
C ASP A 120 -2.30 12.63 11.77
N ARG A 121 -2.85 11.68 12.50
CA ARG A 121 -4.12 11.83 13.24
C ARG A 121 -4.03 12.81 14.41
N THR A 122 -2.84 13.17 14.85
CA THR A 122 -2.64 14.13 15.92
C THR A 122 -2.76 15.56 15.42
N THR A 123 -2.15 15.86 14.28
CA THR A 123 -2.10 17.21 13.72
C THR A 123 -3.10 17.43 12.57
N GLY A 124 -3.60 16.37 11.97
CA GLY A 124 -4.40 16.42 10.74
C GLY A 124 -3.58 16.65 9.48
N ALA A 125 -2.27 16.75 9.60
CA ALA A 125 -1.38 16.91 8.46
C ALA A 125 -1.25 15.62 7.66
N ILE A 126 -0.91 15.76 6.40
CA ILE A 126 -0.62 14.65 5.50
C ILE A 126 0.86 14.75 5.12
N GLU A 127 1.63 13.75 5.49
CA GLU A 127 3.00 13.59 5.05
C GLU A 127 2.99 12.79 3.74
N PHE A 128 3.73 13.26 2.76
CA PHE A 128 3.83 12.62 1.45
C PHE A 128 5.29 12.42 1.09
N LEU A 129 5.68 11.16 0.91
CA LEU A 129 7.04 10.77 0.60
C LEU A 129 7.10 10.18 -0.80
N TYR A 130 8.20 10.42 -1.50
CA TYR A 130 8.46 9.85 -2.81
C TYR A 130 9.97 9.82 -3.09
N CYS A 131 10.37 9.04 -4.08
CA CYS A 131 11.75 9.02 -4.51
C CYS A 131 11.91 9.67 -5.90
N ILE A 132 13.12 10.15 -6.18
CA ILE A 132 13.51 10.60 -7.50
C ILE A 132 14.66 9.74 -7.98
N ASN A 133 14.50 9.18 -9.19
CA ASN A 133 15.47 8.33 -9.86
C ASN A 133 15.92 7.14 -9.01
N TYR A 134 15.06 6.65 -8.10
CA TYR A 134 15.40 5.61 -7.13
C TYR A 134 16.70 5.88 -6.32
N ALA A 135 17.10 7.12 -6.21
CA ALA A 135 18.39 7.53 -5.63
C ALA A 135 18.25 8.54 -4.51
N ARG A 136 17.18 9.34 -4.52
CA ARG A 136 16.93 10.40 -3.53
C ARG A 136 15.50 10.32 -3.04
N CYS A 137 15.30 10.49 -1.75
CA CYS A 137 14.00 10.47 -1.10
C CYS A 137 13.61 11.87 -0.63
N PHE A 138 12.36 12.23 -0.85
CA PHE A 138 11.81 13.53 -0.50
C PHE A 138 10.57 13.37 0.37
N SER A 139 10.34 14.35 1.25
CA SER A 139 9.13 14.51 2.04
C SER A 139 8.53 15.89 1.78
N MET A 140 7.20 15.96 1.67
CA MET A 140 6.43 17.20 1.65
C MET A 140 5.16 17.03 2.47
N ARG A 141 4.56 18.15 2.87
CA ARG A 141 3.45 18.18 3.82
C ARG A 141 2.28 18.99 3.28
N SER A 142 1.06 18.52 3.57
CA SER A 142 -0.17 19.30 3.43
C SER A 142 -0.84 19.47 4.80
N THR A 143 -1.31 20.70 5.09
CA THR A 143 -2.09 21.02 6.29
C THR A 143 -3.50 21.50 5.96
N ASP A 144 -3.87 21.48 4.69
CA ASP A 144 -5.13 21.96 4.14
C ASP A 144 -5.91 20.85 3.41
N ASP A 145 -5.78 19.60 3.91
CA ASP A 145 -6.54 18.47 3.40
C ASP A 145 -6.13 18.04 1.99
N GLY A 146 -4.85 18.18 1.65
CA GLY A 146 -4.28 17.80 0.35
C GLY A 146 -4.58 18.79 -0.78
N LEU A 147 -5.02 20.02 -0.48
CA LEU A 147 -5.24 21.06 -1.48
C LEU A 147 -3.93 21.68 -1.94
N THR A 148 -3.03 21.99 -1.00
CA THR A 148 -1.69 22.52 -1.29
C THR A 148 -0.63 21.73 -0.54
N TRP A 149 0.60 21.81 -1.04
CA TRP A 149 1.75 21.06 -0.51
C TRP A 149 2.93 22.00 -0.26
N SER A 150 3.68 21.74 0.80
CA SER A 150 4.94 22.43 1.08
C SER A 150 5.97 22.19 -0.03
N GLN A 151 7.05 22.97 -0.01
CA GLN A 151 8.23 22.62 -0.79
C GLN A 151 8.78 21.27 -0.31
N PRO A 152 9.26 20.41 -1.23
CA PRO A 152 9.86 19.15 -0.88
C PRO A 152 11.15 19.33 -0.09
N ILE A 153 11.37 18.52 0.93
CA ILE A 153 12.60 18.43 1.71
C ILE A 153 13.31 17.14 1.32
N ASP A 154 14.58 17.21 0.97
CA ASP A 154 15.40 16.04 0.73
C ASP A 154 15.73 15.34 2.04
N ILE A 155 15.24 14.11 2.19
CA ILE A 155 15.46 13.25 3.36
C ILE A 155 16.35 12.04 3.02
N THR A 156 17.09 12.09 1.93
CA THR A 156 17.95 10.96 1.48
C THR A 156 18.95 10.53 2.56
N ALA A 157 19.45 11.48 3.36
CA ALA A 157 20.35 11.20 4.47
C ALA A 157 19.78 10.20 5.50
N THR A 158 18.44 10.08 5.61
CA THR A 158 17.78 9.09 6.44
C THR A 158 18.17 7.64 6.07
N PHE A 159 18.56 7.40 4.83
CA PHE A 159 18.93 6.06 4.35
C PHE A 159 20.41 5.72 4.58
N GLU A 160 21.27 6.68 4.94
CA GLU A 160 22.71 6.44 5.14
C GLU A 160 23.02 5.40 6.23
N PRO A 161 22.30 5.29 7.37
CA PRO A 161 22.53 4.25 8.36
C PRO A 161 22.45 2.82 7.81
N PHE A 162 21.62 2.58 6.77
CA PHE A 162 21.51 1.27 6.14
C PHE A 162 22.80 0.82 5.44
N ARG A 163 23.72 1.74 5.09
CA ARG A 163 25.01 1.38 4.47
C ARG A 163 25.90 0.53 5.36
N ARG A 164 25.66 0.50 6.66
CA ARG A 164 26.35 -0.43 7.58
C ARG A 164 26.09 -1.89 7.23
N HIS A 165 24.93 -2.16 6.60
CA HIS A 165 24.49 -3.50 6.22
C HIS A 165 24.63 -3.73 4.71
N TYR A 166 24.27 -2.72 3.91
CA TYR A 166 24.23 -2.81 2.46
C TYR A 166 24.76 -1.54 1.82
N ASP A 167 25.73 -1.67 0.88
CA ASP A 167 26.15 -0.56 0.00
C ASP A 167 25.08 -0.34 -1.07
N TRP A 168 23.93 0.21 -0.66
CA TRP A 168 22.79 0.43 -1.54
C TRP A 168 23.09 1.48 -2.63
N LYS A 169 22.50 1.28 -3.80
CA LYS A 169 22.50 2.22 -4.93
C LYS A 169 21.08 2.63 -5.32
N VAL A 170 20.09 1.86 -4.87
CA VAL A 170 18.67 2.06 -5.15
C VAL A 170 17.93 2.14 -3.81
N ILE A 171 17.09 3.15 -3.67
CA ILE A 171 16.17 3.32 -2.55
C ILE A 171 14.77 3.62 -3.06
N ALA A 172 13.76 3.15 -2.37
CA ALA A 172 12.39 3.55 -2.61
C ALA A 172 11.54 3.42 -1.35
N THR A 173 10.52 4.24 -1.29
CA THR A 173 9.42 4.12 -0.33
C THR A 173 8.44 3.03 -0.78
N GLY A 174 7.60 2.51 0.11
CA GLY A 174 6.57 1.52 0.00
C GLY A 174 6.45 0.72 -1.31
N PRO A 175 5.65 1.13 -2.29
CA PRO A 175 4.71 2.26 -2.37
C PRO A 175 3.39 2.04 -1.62
N GLY A 176 2.44 2.96 -1.73
CA GLY A 176 1.12 2.88 -1.11
C GLY A 176 1.00 3.82 0.10
N HIS A 177 0.66 3.32 1.28
CA HIS A 177 0.49 4.15 2.48
C HIS A 177 1.43 3.75 3.62
N GLY A 178 1.66 4.71 4.56
CA GLY A 178 2.29 4.45 5.84
C GLY A 178 1.26 4.36 6.97
N VAL A 179 1.72 4.09 8.19
CA VAL A 179 0.85 4.01 9.38
C VAL A 179 1.31 4.95 10.49
N GLN A 180 0.36 5.45 11.28
CA GLN A 180 0.63 6.11 12.54
C GLN A 180 0.31 5.16 13.70
N LEU A 181 1.26 4.94 14.59
CA LEU A 181 1.09 4.14 15.80
C LEU A 181 0.31 4.93 16.87
N LYS A 182 -0.19 4.26 17.89
CA LYS A 182 -0.83 4.92 19.05
C LYS A 182 0.13 5.83 19.82
N SER A 183 1.43 5.56 19.76
CA SER A 183 2.47 6.44 20.32
C SER A 183 2.58 7.79 19.62
N GLY A 184 1.97 7.94 18.43
CA GLY A 184 2.13 9.10 17.56
C GLY A 184 3.19 8.90 16.47
N ARG A 185 4.07 7.89 16.59
CA ARG A 185 5.09 7.57 15.57
C ARG A 185 4.47 7.33 14.21
N LEU A 186 5.03 7.97 13.19
CA LEU A 186 4.75 7.72 11.79
C LEU A 186 5.75 6.69 11.28
N VAL A 187 5.29 5.65 10.56
CA VAL A 187 6.14 4.59 10.02
C VAL A 187 5.87 4.41 8.54
N VAL A 188 6.92 4.42 7.74
CA VAL A 188 6.87 4.22 6.28
C VAL A 188 7.75 3.03 5.92
N PRO A 189 7.22 2.02 5.22
CA PRO A 189 8.05 0.94 4.70
C PRO A 189 8.92 1.46 3.55
N VAL A 190 10.14 0.95 3.49
CA VAL A 190 11.11 1.29 2.43
C VAL A 190 11.85 0.03 1.98
N TRP A 191 12.44 0.09 0.80
CA TRP A 191 13.35 -0.95 0.35
C TRP A 191 14.62 -0.35 -0.23
N ILE A 192 15.69 -1.11 -0.10
CA ILE A 192 17.02 -0.73 -0.55
C ILE A 192 17.61 -1.85 -1.39
N ALA A 193 18.34 -1.52 -2.43
CA ALA A 193 18.96 -2.52 -3.30
C ALA A 193 20.38 -2.11 -3.71
N PHE A 194 21.19 -3.11 -4.07
CA PHE A 194 22.55 -2.87 -4.57
C PHE A 194 22.55 -2.19 -5.95
N GLY A 195 21.44 -2.27 -6.68
CA GLY A 195 21.34 -1.66 -8.00
C GLY A 195 22.37 -2.22 -8.97
N LYS A 196 22.62 -3.52 -8.93
CA LYS A 196 23.54 -4.16 -9.87
C LYS A 196 23.04 -3.87 -11.28
N GLU A 197 23.86 -3.17 -12.06
CA GLU A 197 23.53 -2.73 -13.41
C GLU A 197 22.25 -1.83 -13.49
N GLY A 198 21.89 -1.14 -12.39
CA GLY A 198 20.72 -0.28 -12.32
C GLY A 198 19.41 -1.02 -12.04
N ASP A 199 19.46 -2.29 -11.64
CA ASP A 199 18.26 -3.08 -11.30
C ASP A 199 17.82 -2.88 -9.84
N HIS A 200 16.54 -3.22 -9.58
CA HIS A 200 15.91 -3.16 -8.25
C HIS A 200 16.37 -4.28 -7.30
N GLY A 201 17.42 -5.00 -7.60
CA GLY A 201 17.91 -6.12 -6.81
C GLY A 201 19.45 -6.29 -6.88
N PRO A 202 20.00 -7.16 -6.03
CA PRO A 202 19.38 -7.76 -4.83
C PRO A 202 18.91 -6.72 -3.83
N SER A 203 17.80 -7.00 -3.12
CA SER A 203 17.13 -6.02 -2.26
C SER A 203 16.84 -6.54 -0.86
N ALA A 204 16.63 -5.59 0.07
CA ALA A 204 16.17 -5.79 1.43
C ALA A 204 15.06 -4.78 1.73
N SER A 205 14.13 -5.11 2.61
CA SER A 205 13.13 -4.17 3.10
C SER A 205 13.43 -3.71 4.53
N ALA A 206 13.04 -2.48 4.81
CA ALA A 206 13.23 -1.80 6.08
C ALA A 206 12.06 -0.83 6.33
N THR A 207 12.18 -0.02 7.37
CA THR A 207 11.29 1.11 7.62
C THR A 207 12.09 2.37 7.90
N ILE A 208 11.47 3.51 7.64
CA ILE A 208 11.85 4.80 8.21
C ILE A 208 10.69 5.30 9.07
N TYR A 209 10.99 6.10 10.08
CA TYR A 209 9.99 6.57 11.02
C TYR A 209 10.23 8.01 11.44
N SER A 210 9.18 8.65 11.97
CA SER A 210 9.23 9.99 12.56
C SER A 210 8.49 9.97 13.89
N ASP A 211 9.13 10.54 14.91
CA ASP A 211 8.58 10.73 16.26
C ASP A 211 8.16 12.20 16.51
N ASP A 212 8.31 13.06 15.51
CA ASP A 212 8.08 14.50 15.59
C ASP A 212 7.08 15.01 14.54
N HIS A 213 6.10 14.17 14.21
CA HIS A 213 5.05 14.50 13.24
C HIS A 213 5.56 14.82 11.83
N GLY A 214 6.57 14.08 11.35
CA GLY A 214 7.10 14.20 10.00
C GLY A 214 8.11 15.33 9.81
N GLN A 215 8.53 16.03 10.89
CA GLN A 215 9.53 17.11 10.79
C GLN A 215 10.94 16.54 10.51
N SER A 216 11.24 15.38 11.07
CA SER A 216 12.45 14.62 10.77
C SER A 216 12.16 13.12 10.63
N TRP A 217 13.01 12.43 9.90
CA TRP A 217 12.89 10.99 9.62
C TRP A 217 14.16 10.26 10.06
N GLN A 218 14.01 9.06 10.59
CA GLN A 218 15.08 8.20 11.07
C GLN A 218 14.98 6.82 10.42
N ALA A 219 16.13 6.17 10.22
CA ALA A 219 16.17 4.78 9.75
C ALA A 219 15.80 3.83 10.88
N GLY A 220 14.94 2.86 10.58
CA GLY A 220 14.74 1.67 11.40
C GLY A 220 15.82 0.60 11.14
N GLU A 221 15.55 -0.62 11.57
CA GLU A 221 16.35 -1.79 11.24
C GLU A 221 15.92 -2.40 9.91
N ILE A 222 16.74 -3.30 9.36
CA ILE A 222 16.37 -4.16 8.24
C ILE A 222 15.31 -5.13 8.73
N ALA A 223 14.11 -5.05 8.15
CA ALA A 223 12.98 -5.90 8.52
C ALA A 223 13.02 -7.26 7.82
N VAL A 224 13.35 -7.28 6.52
CA VAL A 224 13.58 -8.51 5.75
C VAL A 224 14.91 -8.38 5.02
N PRO A 225 15.93 -9.16 5.44
CA PRO A 225 17.24 -9.10 4.82
C PRO A 225 17.24 -9.74 3.42
N ARG A 226 18.22 -9.38 2.61
CA ARG A 226 18.41 -10.01 1.29
C ARG A 226 18.95 -11.43 1.38
N GLU A 227 19.62 -11.74 2.48
CA GLU A 227 20.27 -13.05 2.72
C GLU A 227 19.21 -14.12 2.99
N GLY A 228 19.58 -15.38 2.69
CA GLY A 228 18.71 -16.52 2.92
C GLY A 228 17.73 -16.78 1.77
N GLU A 229 16.58 -17.32 2.11
CA GLU A 229 15.58 -17.83 1.16
C GLU A 229 14.53 -16.80 0.70
N TYR A 230 14.64 -15.56 1.16
CA TYR A 230 13.56 -14.56 1.03
C TYR A 230 13.36 -13.99 -0.39
N GLY A 231 14.34 -14.15 -1.27
CA GLY A 231 14.18 -13.86 -2.70
C GLY A 231 13.88 -12.40 -3.02
N ASN A 232 14.83 -11.49 -2.79
CA ASN A 232 14.73 -10.07 -3.12
C ASN A 232 13.45 -9.40 -2.55
N PRO A 233 13.28 -9.31 -1.22
CA PRO A 233 12.19 -8.56 -0.62
C PRO A 233 12.31 -7.09 -1.00
N ASN A 234 11.21 -6.49 -1.46
CA ASN A 234 11.22 -5.09 -1.90
C ASN A 234 9.91 -4.38 -1.53
N GLU A 235 9.06 -4.05 -2.48
CA GLU A 235 7.83 -3.31 -2.25
C GLU A 235 7.00 -3.93 -1.13
N THR A 236 6.72 -3.12 -0.12
CA THR A 236 6.20 -3.59 1.16
C THR A 236 5.04 -2.73 1.61
N MET A 237 3.98 -3.37 2.05
CA MET A 237 2.87 -2.71 2.71
C MET A 237 2.90 -2.93 4.22
N ILE A 238 2.24 -2.04 4.93
CA ILE A 238 2.29 -1.92 6.38
C ILE A 238 0.87 -1.76 6.96
N THR A 239 0.64 -2.38 8.11
CA THR A 239 -0.56 -2.13 8.92
C THR A 239 -0.26 -2.31 10.40
N THR A 240 -1.18 -1.87 11.27
CA THR A 240 -1.12 -2.15 12.71
C THR A 240 -2.03 -3.32 13.07
N LEU A 241 -1.61 -4.15 14.01
CA LEU A 241 -2.38 -5.24 14.58
C LEU A 241 -3.22 -4.75 15.78
N SER A 242 -4.12 -5.57 16.28
CA SER A 242 -4.99 -5.23 17.42
C SER A 242 -4.23 -4.96 18.72
N ASP A 243 -3.04 -5.55 18.86
CA ASP A 243 -2.11 -5.37 19.98
C ASP A 243 -1.06 -4.27 19.76
N ASP A 244 -1.27 -3.41 18.76
CA ASP A 244 -0.42 -2.29 18.36
C ASP A 244 0.92 -2.66 17.70
N ARG A 245 1.24 -3.93 17.53
CA ARG A 245 2.39 -4.32 16.71
C ARG A 245 2.17 -3.89 15.25
N VAL A 246 3.27 -3.63 14.60
CA VAL A 246 3.31 -3.35 13.16
C VAL A 246 3.52 -4.67 12.41
N LEU A 247 2.74 -4.87 11.37
CA LEU A 247 2.88 -5.96 10.41
C LEU A 247 3.36 -5.42 9.07
N LEU A 248 4.43 -6.00 8.53
CA LEU A 248 4.86 -5.80 7.15
C LEU A 248 4.49 -7.01 6.28
N VAL A 249 3.97 -6.72 5.09
CA VAL A 249 3.69 -7.70 4.03
C VAL A 249 4.57 -7.37 2.83
N ASN A 250 5.54 -8.23 2.55
CA ASN A 250 6.60 -7.97 1.58
C ASN A 250 6.38 -8.75 0.28
N ARG A 251 6.56 -8.06 -0.85
CA ARG A 251 6.74 -8.67 -2.16
C ARG A 251 8.11 -9.32 -2.25
N ASN A 252 8.19 -10.47 -2.91
CA ASN A 252 9.43 -11.19 -3.12
C ASN A 252 9.37 -12.04 -4.41
N VAL A 253 10.51 -12.63 -4.79
CA VAL A 253 10.63 -13.54 -5.95
C VAL A 253 11.06 -14.95 -5.53
N SER A 254 10.78 -15.32 -4.28
CA SER A 254 11.14 -16.62 -3.72
C SER A 254 10.38 -17.79 -4.35
N LYS A 255 10.94 -19.00 -4.22
CA LYS A 255 10.34 -20.22 -4.76
C LYS A 255 8.98 -20.59 -4.14
N PRO A 256 8.71 -20.35 -2.84
CA PRO A 256 7.41 -20.68 -2.25
C PRO A 256 6.21 -19.96 -2.86
N ASN A 257 6.42 -18.85 -3.61
CA ASN A 257 5.33 -18.01 -4.14
C ASN A 257 4.34 -17.57 -3.04
N ARG A 258 4.86 -17.17 -1.87
CA ARG A 258 4.09 -16.70 -0.71
C ARG A 258 4.60 -15.35 -0.25
N LYS A 259 3.70 -14.51 0.22
CA LYS A 259 4.06 -13.24 0.87
C LYS A 259 4.93 -13.50 2.10
N LEU A 260 5.93 -12.66 2.29
CA LEU A 260 6.74 -12.63 3.51
C LEU A 260 6.13 -11.68 4.51
N LEU A 261 5.94 -12.17 5.73
CA LEU A 261 5.41 -11.40 6.84
C LEU A 261 6.43 -11.31 7.97
N THR A 262 6.54 -10.14 8.56
CA THR A 262 7.30 -9.89 9.79
C THR A 262 6.62 -8.84 10.62
N THR A 263 6.81 -8.88 11.94
CA THR A 263 6.19 -7.93 12.88
C THR A 263 7.24 -7.27 13.77
N SER A 264 6.93 -6.05 14.22
CA SER A 264 7.71 -5.29 15.20
C SER A 264 6.79 -4.63 16.22
N ALA A 265 7.25 -4.45 17.44
CA ALA A 265 6.50 -3.76 18.49
C ALA A 265 6.40 -2.25 18.24
N ASP A 266 7.36 -1.65 17.55
CA ASP A 266 7.48 -0.20 17.39
C ASP A 266 7.59 0.26 15.92
N GLY A 267 7.54 -0.69 14.98
CA GLY A 267 7.65 -0.43 13.54
C GLY A 267 9.03 -0.01 13.06
N ALA A 268 10.03 0.02 13.93
CA ALA A 268 11.38 0.44 13.61
C ALA A 268 12.44 -0.60 13.95
N THR A 269 12.27 -1.34 15.05
CA THR A 269 13.28 -2.25 15.59
C THR A 269 12.69 -3.59 15.98
N GLY A 270 13.53 -4.56 16.30
CA GLY A 270 13.11 -5.84 16.86
C GLY A 270 12.19 -6.66 15.96
N TRP A 271 12.41 -6.65 14.65
CA TRP A 271 11.61 -7.40 13.70
C TRP A 271 11.70 -8.91 13.94
N THR A 272 10.56 -9.58 13.94
CA THR A 272 10.53 -11.05 14.01
C THR A 272 11.16 -11.67 12.76
N LYS A 273 11.63 -12.94 12.88
CA LYS A 273 12.10 -13.67 11.70
C LYS A 273 11.00 -13.70 10.65
N PRO A 274 11.27 -13.26 9.40
CA PRO A 274 10.27 -13.28 8.32
C PRO A 274 9.78 -14.70 8.04
N ILE A 275 8.47 -14.84 7.82
CA ILE A 275 7.82 -16.12 7.48
C ILE A 275 7.08 -16.01 6.15
N PHE A 276 7.05 -17.11 5.38
CA PHE A 276 6.17 -17.25 4.23
C PHE A 276 4.77 -17.62 4.70
N HIS A 277 3.79 -16.75 4.43
CA HIS A 277 2.41 -16.99 4.88
C HIS A 277 1.69 -18.00 3.97
N PRO A 278 1.17 -19.13 4.50
CA PRO A 278 0.68 -20.21 3.66
C PRO A 278 -0.51 -19.83 2.75
N GLN A 279 -1.35 -18.90 3.18
CA GLN A 279 -2.58 -18.51 2.47
C GLN A 279 -2.43 -17.24 1.61
N LEU A 280 -1.36 -16.45 1.77
CA LEU A 280 -1.14 -15.22 0.98
C LEU A 280 -0.17 -15.51 -0.16
N TRP A 281 -0.70 -15.51 -1.37
CA TRP A 281 0.05 -15.83 -2.58
C TRP A 281 0.89 -14.66 -3.06
N GLU A 282 2.04 -14.98 -3.68
CA GLU A 282 2.97 -13.99 -4.23
C GLU A 282 3.04 -14.08 -5.75
N PRO A 283 2.26 -13.28 -6.45
CA PRO A 283 2.31 -13.21 -7.92
C PRO A 283 3.46 -12.33 -8.42
N ILE A 284 4.43 -12.02 -7.60
CA ILE A 284 5.50 -11.04 -7.84
C ILE A 284 4.88 -9.67 -8.11
N CYS A 285 4.02 -9.26 -7.20
CA CYS A 285 3.26 -8.02 -7.27
C CYS A 285 3.14 -7.41 -5.89
N MET A 286 3.15 -6.08 -5.80
CA MET A 286 2.76 -5.40 -4.57
C MET A 286 1.33 -5.83 -4.19
N ALA A 287 1.06 -5.86 -2.91
CA ALA A 287 -0.26 -6.09 -2.33
C ALA A 287 -0.61 -4.90 -1.44
N SER A 288 -1.85 -4.81 -0.97
CA SER A 288 -2.21 -3.89 0.11
C SER A 288 -2.80 -4.64 1.30
N ILE A 289 -2.62 -4.06 2.47
CA ILE A 289 -3.21 -4.55 3.72
C ILE A 289 -3.62 -3.36 4.59
N VAL A 290 -4.81 -3.43 5.17
CA VAL A 290 -5.31 -2.40 6.07
C VAL A 290 -6.08 -3.02 7.23
N ALA A 291 -5.89 -2.47 8.44
CA ALA A 291 -6.70 -2.81 9.59
C ALA A 291 -8.04 -2.04 9.54
N HIS A 292 -9.12 -2.71 9.90
CA HIS A 292 -10.43 -2.07 10.00
C HIS A 292 -10.50 -1.23 11.29
N PRO A 293 -10.72 0.09 11.21
CA PRO A 293 -10.55 0.99 12.36
C PRO A 293 -11.54 0.71 13.52
N ALA A 294 -12.73 0.20 13.21
CA ALA A 294 -13.77 -0.10 14.20
C ALA A 294 -13.85 -1.57 14.64
N GLN A 295 -13.03 -2.46 14.08
CA GLN A 295 -13.06 -3.90 14.38
C GLN A 295 -11.63 -4.43 14.62
N PRO A 296 -11.11 -4.38 15.86
CA PRO A 296 -9.78 -4.90 16.18
C PRO A 296 -9.59 -6.34 15.72
N GLY A 297 -8.45 -6.65 15.14
CA GLY A 297 -8.12 -7.97 14.58
C GLY A 297 -8.68 -8.24 13.18
N LEU A 298 -9.58 -7.36 12.67
CA LEU A 298 -10.07 -7.47 11.30
C LEU A 298 -9.10 -6.77 10.35
N LEU A 299 -8.51 -7.55 9.46
CA LEU A 299 -7.64 -7.06 8.38
C LEU A 299 -8.27 -7.36 7.02
N LEU A 300 -8.10 -6.41 6.09
CA LEU A 300 -8.38 -6.61 4.67
C LEU A 300 -7.06 -6.62 3.90
N TYR A 301 -6.98 -7.49 2.92
CA TYR A 301 -5.82 -7.64 2.06
C TYR A 301 -6.27 -7.69 0.60
N SER A 302 -5.53 -7.03 -0.29
CA SER A 302 -5.79 -7.06 -1.73
C SER A 302 -4.52 -7.39 -2.52
N ALA A 303 -4.65 -8.33 -3.44
CA ALA A 303 -3.61 -8.70 -4.40
C ALA A 303 -4.21 -9.49 -5.56
N PRO A 304 -3.52 -9.56 -6.72
CA PRO A 304 -3.83 -10.58 -7.73
C PRO A 304 -3.74 -11.97 -7.09
N HIS A 305 -4.82 -12.73 -7.19
CA HIS A 305 -4.96 -14.03 -6.52
C HIS A 305 -4.80 -15.18 -7.53
N THR A 306 -3.60 -15.25 -8.13
CA THR A 306 -3.26 -16.21 -9.17
C THR A 306 -1.87 -16.77 -8.94
N LEU A 307 -1.75 -18.09 -9.03
CA LEU A 307 -0.47 -18.80 -9.06
C LEU A 307 -0.22 -19.40 -10.43
N GLY A 308 1.07 -19.61 -10.76
CA GLY A 308 1.43 -20.45 -11.91
C GLY A 308 0.88 -21.86 -11.71
N ARG A 309 0.20 -22.40 -12.74
CA ARG A 309 -0.33 -23.76 -12.73
C ARG A 309 0.09 -24.50 -13.98
N ASP A 310 0.22 -25.82 -13.87
CA ASP A 310 0.38 -26.71 -15.01
C ASP A 310 -0.96 -27.00 -15.71
N ALA A 311 -0.91 -27.81 -16.76
CA ALA A 311 -2.11 -28.24 -17.52
C ALA A 311 -3.11 -29.05 -16.68
N ALA A 312 -2.66 -29.66 -15.57
CA ALA A 312 -3.51 -30.40 -14.64
C ALA A 312 -4.04 -29.49 -13.50
N GLY A 313 -3.71 -28.19 -13.52
CA GLY A 313 -4.12 -27.25 -12.48
C GLY A 313 -3.29 -27.29 -11.22
N GLN A 314 -2.18 -28.04 -11.18
CA GLN A 314 -1.28 -28.13 -10.03
C GLN A 314 -0.40 -26.87 -9.95
N GLU A 315 -0.17 -26.36 -8.74
CA GLU A 315 0.74 -25.25 -8.52
C GLU A 315 2.16 -25.62 -8.95
N ILE A 316 2.84 -24.70 -9.64
CA ILE A 316 4.22 -24.86 -10.07
C ILE A 316 5.10 -23.98 -9.15
N PRO A 317 5.77 -24.55 -8.14
CA PRO A 317 6.65 -23.81 -7.25
C PRO A 317 7.73 -23.06 -8.03
N GLY A 318 7.96 -21.79 -7.68
CA GLY A 318 8.95 -20.95 -8.33
C GLY A 318 8.58 -20.41 -9.71
N LYS A 319 7.43 -20.80 -10.28
CA LYS A 319 6.90 -20.18 -11.49
C LYS A 319 6.24 -18.84 -11.12
N ARG A 320 6.54 -17.80 -11.89
CA ARG A 320 5.90 -16.50 -11.71
C ARG A 320 4.39 -16.64 -11.95
N GLY A 321 3.59 -16.12 -11.01
CA GLY A 321 2.16 -16.02 -11.15
C GLY A 321 1.75 -14.96 -12.18
N LEU A 322 0.51 -15.01 -12.60
CA LEU A 322 -0.09 -14.01 -13.46
C LEU A 322 -0.65 -12.86 -12.60
N ARG A 323 -0.56 -11.64 -13.10
CA ARG A 323 -1.18 -10.47 -12.46
C ARG A 323 -2.58 -10.29 -13.02
N GLU A 324 -3.50 -11.07 -12.48
CA GLU A 324 -4.93 -11.09 -12.82
C GLU A 324 -5.73 -11.61 -11.64
N ASN A 325 -7.06 -11.52 -11.70
CA ASN A 325 -7.95 -11.95 -10.64
C ASN A 325 -7.66 -11.25 -9.30
N LEU A 326 -7.76 -9.92 -9.29
CA LEU A 326 -7.63 -9.16 -8.06
C LEU A 326 -8.67 -9.63 -7.05
N ALA A 327 -8.24 -10.04 -5.88
CA ALA A 327 -9.12 -10.50 -4.82
C ALA A 327 -8.97 -9.69 -3.54
N ILE A 328 -10.07 -9.54 -2.82
CA ILE A 328 -10.10 -9.05 -1.45
C ILE A 328 -10.17 -10.25 -0.52
N GLN A 329 -9.21 -10.34 0.38
CA GLN A 329 -9.18 -11.36 1.43
C GLN A 329 -9.40 -10.72 2.81
N LEU A 330 -10.00 -11.48 3.73
CA LEU A 330 -10.37 -10.99 5.05
C LEU A 330 -9.85 -11.96 6.12
N SER A 331 -9.17 -11.39 7.11
CA SER A 331 -8.74 -12.04 8.35
C SER A 331 -9.48 -11.42 9.53
N ARG A 332 -9.75 -12.22 10.58
CA ARG A 332 -10.35 -11.76 11.85
C ARG A 332 -9.48 -12.07 13.07
N ASP A 333 -8.25 -12.47 12.82
CA ASP A 333 -7.28 -12.96 13.82
C ASP A 333 -5.89 -12.33 13.61
N ASP A 334 -5.87 -11.02 13.28
CA ASP A 334 -4.62 -10.28 13.05
C ASP A 334 -3.74 -10.89 11.94
N GLY A 335 -4.38 -11.43 10.89
CA GLY A 335 -3.67 -11.96 9.74
C GLY A 335 -3.11 -13.37 9.90
N GLN A 336 -3.48 -14.10 10.96
CA GLN A 336 -3.03 -15.47 11.15
C GLN A 336 -3.72 -16.42 10.15
N THR A 337 -5.01 -16.19 9.87
CA THR A 337 -5.75 -16.93 8.85
C THR A 337 -6.56 -16.00 7.95
N TRP A 338 -6.79 -16.44 6.71
CA TRP A 338 -7.52 -15.69 5.67
C TRP A 338 -8.64 -16.57 5.07
N PRO A 339 -9.71 -16.86 5.84
CA PRO A 339 -10.75 -17.80 5.44
C PRO A 339 -11.70 -17.26 4.36
N VAL A 340 -11.70 -15.96 4.14
CA VAL A 340 -12.57 -15.32 3.15
C VAL A 340 -11.72 -14.74 2.04
N SER A 341 -12.07 -15.06 0.79
CA SER A 341 -11.48 -14.49 -0.42
C SER A 341 -12.59 -14.25 -1.42
N ARG A 342 -12.66 -13.04 -1.97
CA ARG A 342 -13.61 -12.67 -3.00
C ARG A 342 -12.92 -11.92 -4.14
N THR A 343 -13.13 -12.39 -5.36
CA THR A 343 -12.67 -11.70 -6.56
C THR A 343 -13.37 -10.34 -6.68
N LEU A 344 -12.56 -9.29 -6.80
CA LEU A 344 -12.99 -7.94 -7.10
C LEU A 344 -13.01 -7.68 -8.60
N ASP A 345 -11.92 -8.04 -9.29
CA ASP A 345 -11.77 -7.92 -10.73
C ASP A 345 -11.16 -9.23 -11.28
N PRO A 346 -11.89 -9.99 -12.10
CA PRO A 346 -11.37 -11.23 -12.67
C PRO A 346 -10.36 -11.01 -13.81
N GLY A 347 -10.25 -9.78 -14.31
CA GLY A 347 -9.39 -9.41 -15.42
C GLY A 347 -7.92 -9.24 -15.02
N LYS A 348 -7.14 -8.75 -15.98
CA LYS A 348 -5.76 -8.31 -15.71
C LYS A 348 -5.77 -7.16 -14.74
N SER A 349 -5.08 -7.35 -13.63
CA SER A 349 -4.98 -6.39 -12.54
C SER A 349 -3.61 -6.54 -11.89
N ALA A 350 -3.09 -5.48 -11.27
CA ALA A 350 -1.76 -5.57 -10.67
C ALA A 350 -1.74 -4.93 -9.27
N TYR A 351 -1.08 -3.80 -9.10
CA TYR A 351 -0.95 -3.16 -7.80
C TYR A 351 -2.29 -2.61 -7.32
N SER A 352 -2.47 -2.60 -6.03
CA SER A 352 -3.66 -2.04 -5.38
C SER A 352 -3.30 -1.38 -4.07
N ASP A 353 -4.14 -0.44 -3.61
CA ASP A 353 -4.09 0.10 -2.27
C ASP A 353 -5.48 0.18 -1.65
N LEU A 354 -5.57 -0.06 -0.34
CA LEU A 354 -6.79 -0.14 0.44
C LEU A 354 -6.89 1.01 1.44
N ALA A 355 -8.10 1.50 1.65
CA ALA A 355 -8.42 2.37 2.76
C ALA A 355 -9.84 2.07 3.28
N VAL A 356 -10.13 2.42 4.55
CA VAL A 356 -11.45 2.22 5.16
C VAL A 356 -11.98 3.57 5.62
N LEU A 357 -13.14 3.95 5.13
CA LEU A 357 -13.86 5.16 5.53
C LEU A 357 -14.40 5.04 6.97
N PRO A 358 -14.70 6.16 7.64
CA PRO A 358 -15.25 6.15 9.00
C PRO A 358 -16.58 5.39 9.14
N ASP A 359 -17.37 5.30 8.08
CA ASP A 359 -18.63 4.55 8.04
C ASP A 359 -18.45 3.04 7.81
N GLY A 360 -17.19 2.58 7.62
CA GLY A 360 -16.84 1.19 7.35
C GLY A 360 -16.83 0.81 5.87
N THR A 361 -17.14 1.73 4.95
CA THR A 361 -16.96 1.51 3.52
C THR A 361 -15.48 1.32 3.20
N VAL A 362 -15.16 0.28 2.46
CA VAL A 362 -13.80 -0.02 2.03
C VAL A 362 -13.58 0.49 0.61
N LEU A 363 -12.46 1.15 0.41
CA LEU A 363 -11.98 1.58 -0.89
C LEU A 363 -10.76 0.74 -1.31
N CYS A 364 -10.74 0.35 -2.58
CA CYS A 364 -9.58 -0.29 -3.22
C CYS A 364 -9.28 0.44 -4.52
N LEU A 365 -8.14 1.15 -4.56
CA LEU A 365 -7.62 1.73 -5.80
C LEU A 365 -6.66 0.73 -6.43
N TYR A 366 -6.90 0.33 -7.68
CA TYR A 366 -6.12 -0.74 -8.30
C TYR A 366 -5.83 -0.51 -9.78
N GLU A 367 -4.76 -1.13 -10.26
CA GLU A 367 -4.39 -1.16 -11.66
C GLU A 367 -5.31 -2.14 -12.41
N ALA A 368 -6.08 -1.61 -13.34
CA ALA A 368 -6.91 -2.36 -14.29
C ALA A 368 -6.44 -2.10 -15.73
N VAL A 369 -7.04 -2.78 -16.70
CA VAL A 369 -6.71 -2.59 -18.12
C VAL A 369 -7.05 -1.17 -18.60
N THR A 370 -8.08 -0.56 -18.03
CA THR A 370 -8.57 0.77 -18.42
C THR A 370 -7.83 1.92 -17.71
N GLY A 371 -6.94 1.62 -16.76
CA GLY A 371 -6.24 2.59 -15.94
C GLY A 371 -6.34 2.26 -14.46
N LEU A 372 -6.38 3.28 -13.58
CA LEU A 372 -6.62 3.05 -12.16
C LEU A 372 -8.10 3.22 -11.85
N VAL A 373 -8.65 2.18 -11.26
CA VAL A 373 -10.07 2.05 -10.88
C VAL A 373 -10.18 2.05 -9.36
N ALA A 374 -11.12 2.80 -8.81
CA ALA A 374 -11.54 2.69 -7.42
C ALA A 374 -12.78 1.80 -7.31
N ALA A 375 -12.70 0.81 -6.45
CA ALA A 375 -13.84 0.04 -6.00
C ALA A 375 -14.25 0.48 -4.59
N ARG A 376 -15.54 0.71 -4.37
CA ARG A 376 -16.17 0.98 -3.06
C ARG A 376 -17.01 -0.23 -2.70
N PHE A 377 -16.82 -0.80 -1.55
CA PHE A 377 -17.57 -1.98 -1.12
C PHE A 377 -17.70 -2.03 0.42
N ASN A 378 -18.63 -2.84 0.89
CA ASN A 378 -18.78 -3.12 2.31
C ASN A 378 -18.34 -4.55 2.67
N LEU A 379 -18.21 -4.82 3.97
CA LEU A 379 -17.81 -6.15 4.45
C LEU A 379 -18.84 -7.24 4.09
N ASP A 380 -20.13 -6.89 3.98
CA ASP A 380 -21.15 -7.84 3.58
C ASP A 380 -20.94 -8.31 2.15
N TRP A 381 -20.50 -7.42 1.25
CA TRP A 381 -20.09 -7.84 -0.08
C TRP A 381 -18.91 -8.82 -0.04
N VAL A 382 -17.87 -8.54 0.73
CA VAL A 382 -16.69 -9.45 0.81
C VAL A 382 -17.09 -10.85 1.30
N GLN A 383 -18.03 -10.93 2.25
CA GLN A 383 -18.45 -12.17 2.93
C GLN A 383 -19.56 -12.94 2.20
N THR A 384 -20.26 -12.33 1.25
CA THR A 384 -21.28 -13.02 0.47
C THR A 384 -20.61 -13.97 -0.50
N LYS A 385 -21.01 -15.24 -0.51
CA LYS A 385 -20.53 -16.20 -1.51
C LYS A 385 -20.96 -15.74 -2.92
N PRO A 386 -20.08 -15.88 -3.94
CA PRO A 386 -20.44 -15.57 -5.31
C PRO A 386 -21.60 -16.42 -5.81
#